data_927581736ffb61c07d54470e356d791a
#
_entry.id   927581736ffb61c07d54470e356d791a
#
_cell.length_a   1.000
_cell.length_b   1.000
_cell.length_c   1.000
_cell.angle_alpha   90.00
_cell.angle_beta   90.00
_cell.angle_gamma   90.00
#
_symmetry.space_group_name_H-M   'P 1'
#
loop_
_entity.id
_entity.type
_entity.pdbx_description
1 polymer ?
#
loop_
_entity_poly.entity_id
_entity_poly.type
_entity_poly.pdbx_seq_one_letter_code
_entity_poly.pdbx_strand_id
1 'polypeptide(L)'
;MKGMAHKLQVTAQPAPCGATVQGVDLSRPLDPAQVGAIRAAWLARQVLAFPDQAMEIEDLERFAATIGPFGIDPYFGSVPGHPHVAQVRRDADEKTEIFAESWHSDWSFLPSPPQATLLYGNVIPPLGGDTLFANQTMAWDALPDPAKALLRNRMGIHSARRGYSPQGKYGEKDHGRSMAIRYSDSAMATQLQPIARVHPETGRTALYVSPGYTIGIDGMPEDEAAALLAELFRRQAKPEFVYRHRWSQGMLLMWDNRCVVHAATGGYDGHARLLHRITVAERAAR
;
A
#
# COMPACT_ATOMS: atom_id res chain seq x y z
N MET A 1 30.23 -19.93 -18.51
CA MET A 1 30.63 -19.01 -17.43
C MET A 1 29.63 -19.18 -16.31
N LYS A 2 30.01 -19.71 -15.14
CA LYS A 2 29.14 -19.79 -13.95
C LYS A 2 28.93 -18.36 -13.47
N GLY A 3 27.71 -17.82 -13.63
CA GLY A 3 27.35 -16.53 -13.07
C GLY A 3 27.61 -16.56 -11.56
N MET A 4 28.41 -15.64 -11.08
CA MET A 4 28.56 -15.41 -9.63
C MET A 4 27.16 -15.07 -9.11
N ALA A 5 26.59 -15.95 -8.30
CA ALA A 5 25.37 -15.64 -7.58
C ALA A 5 25.67 -14.45 -6.67
N HIS A 6 25.19 -13.26 -7.06
CA HIS A 6 25.29 -12.09 -6.20
C HIS A 6 24.53 -12.39 -4.91
N LYS A 7 25.21 -12.26 -3.78
CA LYS A 7 24.59 -12.46 -2.45
C LYS A 7 23.52 -11.37 -2.26
N LEU A 8 22.31 -11.77 -1.90
CA LEU A 8 21.23 -10.85 -1.56
C LEU A 8 21.73 -9.84 -0.51
N GLN A 9 21.59 -8.56 -0.81
CA GLN A 9 22.00 -7.46 0.04
C GLN A 9 20.80 -6.56 0.35
N VAL A 10 20.59 -6.26 1.62
CA VAL A 10 19.54 -5.36 2.10
C VAL A 10 20.19 -4.11 2.67
N THR A 11 19.93 -2.96 2.06
CA THR A 11 20.43 -1.66 2.50
C THR A 11 19.26 -0.82 3.02
N ALA A 12 19.27 -0.54 4.32
CA ALA A 12 18.26 0.31 4.95
C ALA A 12 18.29 1.73 4.39
N GLN A 13 17.12 2.32 4.15
CA GLN A 13 17.02 3.75 3.84
C GLN A 13 17.30 4.57 5.12
N PRO A 14 17.91 5.76 4.99
CA PRO A 14 18.04 6.72 6.10
C PRO A 14 16.69 7.40 6.37
N ALA A 15 15.68 6.61 6.67
CA ALA A 15 14.27 7.00 6.79
C ALA A 15 13.57 6.09 7.81
N PRO A 16 12.36 6.46 8.31
CA PRO A 16 11.61 5.73 9.33
C PRO A 16 11.18 4.33 8.90
N CYS A 17 11.16 4.05 7.59
CA CYS A 17 10.95 2.72 6.98
C CYS A 17 11.65 2.67 5.63
N GLY A 18 11.63 1.52 4.99
CA GLY A 18 12.21 1.31 3.67
C GLY A 18 13.60 0.68 3.68
N ALA A 19 13.84 -0.18 2.69
CA ALA A 19 15.14 -0.72 2.33
C ALA A 19 15.21 -1.02 0.85
N THR A 20 16.42 -0.98 0.29
CA THR A 20 16.74 -1.46 -1.06
C THR A 20 17.27 -2.88 -0.96
N VAL A 21 16.74 -3.77 -1.80
CA VAL A 21 17.19 -5.16 -1.93
C VAL A 21 17.86 -5.34 -3.29
N GLN A 22 19.11 -5.77 -3.28
CA GLN A 22 19.93 -6.02 -4.46
C GLN A 22 20.48 -7.44 -4.46
N GLY A 23 21.07 -7.88 -5.57
CA GLY A 23 21.64 -9.21 -5.69
C GLY A 23 20.61 -10.33 -5.82
N VAL A 24 19.39 -9.99 -6.22
CA VAL A 24 18.29 -10.92 -6.53
C VAL A 24 17.72 -10.61 -7.90
N ASP A 25 17.37 -11.63 -8.66
CA ASP A 25 16.69 -11.57 -9.95
C ASP A 25 15.26 -12.13 -9.77
N LEU A 26 14.26 -11.26 -9.72
CA LEU A 26 12.87 -11.64 -9.50
C LEU A 26 12.19 -12.21 -10.75
N SER A 27 12.84 -12.14 -11.92
CA SER A 27 12.39 -12.84 -13.13
C SER A 27 12.61 -14.37 -13.05
N ARG A 28 13.21 -14.86 -11.95
CA ARG A 28 13.49 -16.28 -11.72
C ARG A 28 12.88 -16.76 -10.41
N PRO A 29 12.63 -18.07 -10.28
CA PRO A 29 12.26 -18.66 -9.00
C PRO A 29 13.35 -18.39 -7.95
N LEU A 30 12.91 -17.96 -6.76
CA LEU A 30 13.78 -17.75 -5.61
C LEU A 30 13.95 -19.05 -4.81
N ASP A 31 15.14 -19.25 -4.23
CA ASP A 31 15.33 -20.32 -3.26
C ASP A 31 14.69 -19.95 -1.90
N PRO A 32 14.44 -20.94 -1.02
CA PRO A 32 13.81 -20.71 0.27
C PRO A 32 14.59 -19.75 1.19
N ALA A 33 15.93 -19.70 1.09
CA ALA A 33 16.75 -18.79 1.89
C ALA A 33 16.58 -17.34 1.43
N GLN A 34 16.51 -17.11 0.12
CA GLN A 34 16.22 -15.78 -0.46
C GLN A 34 14.82 -15.29 -0.04
N VAL A 35 13.80 -16.15 -0.14
CA VAL A 35 12.44 -15.83 0.30
C VAL A 35 12.41 -15.49 1.79
N GLY A 36 13.10 -16.28 2.62
CA GLY A 36 13.22 -16.03 4.06
C GLY A 36 13.91 -14.71 4.38
N ALA A 37 14.99 -14.38 3.67
CA ALA A 37 15.73 -13.13 3.85
C ALA A 37 14.91 -11.91 3.43
N ILE A 38 14.18 -12.00 2.30
CA ILE A 38 13.26 -10.93 1.83
C ILE A 38 12.15 -10.72 2.86
N ARG A 39 11.53 -11.81 3.37
CA ARG A 39 10.48 -11.71 4.39
C ARG A 39 11.00 -11.05 5.66
N ALA A 40 12.16 -11.46 6.17
CA ALA A 40 12.78 -10.86 7.35
C ALA A 40 13.07 -9.37 7.15
N ALA A 41 13.60 -8.99 6.00
CA ALA A 41 13.85 -7.59 5.65
C ALA A 41 12.55 -6.78 5.57
N TRP A 42 11.50 -7.35 4.98
CA TRP A 42 10.18 -6.72 4.86
C TRP A 42 9.54 -6.46 6.23
N LEU A 43 9.53 -7.46 7.12
CA LEU A 43 9.02 -7.30 8.49
C LEU A 43 9.81 -6.27 9.30
N ALA A 44 11.12 -6.18 9.08
CA ALA A 44 11.98 -5.22 9.76
C ALA A 44 11.87 -3.79 9.22
N ARG A 45 11.64 -3.64 7.89
CA ARG A 45 11.71 -2.35 7.19
C ARG A 45 10.40 -1.89 6.57
N GLN A 46 9.35 -2.73 6.55
CA GLN A 46 7.97 -2.45 6.12
C GLN A 46 7.80 -2.13 4.62
N VAL A 47 8.79 -1.56 3.97
CA VAL A 47 8.81 -1.23 2.53
C VAL A 47 10.11 -1.71 1.94
N LEU A 48 10.05 -2.50 0.85
CA LEU A 48 11.22 -2.97 0.12
C LEU A 48 11.16 -2.51 -1.33
N ALA A 49 12.27 -1.96 -1.82
CA ALA A 49 12.46 -1.62 -3.21
C ALA A 49 13.50 -2.56 -3.84
N PHE A 50 13.16 -3.13 -4.99
CA PHE A 50 14.00 -4.01 -5.80
C PHE A 50 14.28 -3.28 -7.13
N PRO A 51 15.39 -2.55 -7.26
CA PRO A 51 15.74 -1.86 -8.49
C PRO A 51 16.18 -2.84 -9.58
N ASP A 52 16.20 -2.35 -10.82
CA ASP A 52 16.78 -3.02 -11.98
C ASP A 52 16.25 -4.44 -12.25
N GLN A 53 14.94 -4.63 -12.05
CA GLN A 53 14.27 -5.90 -12.34
C GLN A 53 13.71 -5.88 -13.77
N ALA A 54 13.97 -6.94 -14.54
CA ALA A 54 13.38 -7.17 -15.86
C ALA A 54 12.33 -8.27 -15.75
N MET A 55 11.10 -7.89 -15.36
CA MET A 55 10.01 -8.83 -15.06
C MET A 55 8.89 -8.73 -16.08
N GLU A 56 8.38 -9.88 -16.51
CA GLU A 56 7.08 -10.01 -17.14
C GLU A 56 5.98 -10.11 -16.06
N ILE A 57 4.71 -10.09 -16.47
CA ILE A 57 3.59 -10.16 -15.52
C ILE A 57 3.60 -11.50 -14.77
N GLU A 58 3.91 -12.59 -15.43
CA GLU A 58 4.03 -13.91 -14.83
C GLU A 58 5.11 -14.00 -13.75
N ASP A 59 6.19 -13.24 -13.92
CA ASP A 59 7.26 -13.16 -12.92
C ASP A 59 6.78 -12.42 -11.66
N LEU A 60 6.01 -11.35 -11.85
CA LEU A 60 5.40 -10.61 -10.76
C LEU A 60 4.39 -11.48 -9.99
N GLU A 61 3.53 -12.24 -10.70
CA GLU A 61 2.60 -13.18 -10.09
C GLU A 61 3.35 -14.28 -9.33
N ARG A 62 4.38 -14.88 -9.92
CA ARG A 62 5.21 -15.90 -9.27
C ARG A 62 5.85 -15.35 -7.99
N PHE A 63 6.45 -14.16 -8.04
CA PHE A 63 7.06 -13.55 -6.85
C PHE A 63 6.01 -13.25 -5.77
N ALA A 64 4.88 -12.65 -6.12
CA ALA A 64 3.79 -12.37 -5.19
C ALA A 64 3.30 -13.65 -4.48
N ALA A 65 3.19 -14.77 -5.20
CA ALA A 65 2.77 -16.06 -4.64
C ALA A 65 3.76 -16.60 -3.59
N THR A 66 5.03 -16.22 -3.61
CA THR A 66 5.99 -16.59 -2.55
C THR A 66 5.71 -15.88 -1.23
N ILE A 67 5.12 -14.68 -1.28
CA ILE A 67 4.75 -13.87 -0.11
C ILE A 67 3.47 -14.40 0.54
N GLY A 68 2.45 -14.71 -0.27
CA GLY A 68 1.17 -15.24 0.21
C GLY A 68 0.17 -15.50 -0.91
N PRO A 69 -1.07 -15.90 -0.57
CA PRO A 69 -2.16 -16.02 -1.54
C PRO A 69 -2.46 -14.67 -2.19
N PHE A 70 -2.98 -14.68 -3.42
CA PHE A 70 -3.42 -13.44 -4.05
C PHE A 70 -4.58 -12.80 -3.29
N GLY A 71 -4.54 -11.49 -3.15
CA GLY A 71 -5.61 -10.68 -2.60
C GLY A 71 -6.70 -10.38 -3.64
N ILE A 72 -7.63 -9.53 -3.25
CA ILE A 72 -8.75 -9.08 -4.09
C ILE A 72 -8.58 -7.60 -4.35
N ASP A 73 -8.76 -7.18 -5.60
CA ASP A 73 -8.87 -5.78 -6.01
C ASP A 73 -10.32 -5.50 -6.47
N PRO A 74 -11.23 -5.12 -5.55
CA PRO A 74 -12.67 -5.10 -5.84
C PRO A 74 -13.08 -4.02 -6.85
N TYR A 75 -12.30 -2.95 -6.97
CA TYR A 75 -12.63 -1.79 -7.79
C TYR A 75 -11.72 -1.58 -9.00
N PHE A 76 -10.73 -2.44 -9.23
CA PHE A 76 -9.85 -2.31 -10.38
C PHE A 76 -10.13 -3.35 -11.45
N GLY A 77 -9.97 -2.93 -12.71
CA GLY A 77 -9.92 -3.85 -13.83
C GLY A 77 -8.61 -4.62 -13.82
N SER A 78 -8.67 -5.93 -14.08
CA SER A 78 -7.47 -6.76 -14.25
C SER A 78 -6.93 -6.70 -15.68
N VAL A 79 -5.64 -7.01 -15.81
CA VAL A 79 -5.01 -7.21 -17.13
C VAL A 79 -5.60 -8.48 -17.77
N PRO A 80 -5.96 -8.46 -19.07
CA PRO A 80 -6.43 -9.66 -19.77
C PRO A 80 -5.45 -10.84 -19.63
N GLY A 81 -5.95 -11.99 -19.20
CA GLY A 81 -5.15 -13.18 -18.91
C GLY A 81 -4.53 -13.23 -17.51
N HIS A 82 -4.55 -12.12 -16.76
CA HIS A 82 -3.93 -12.00 -15.43
C HIS A 82 -4.92 -11.45 -14.40
N PRO A 83 -5.82 -12.27 -13.86
CA PRO A 83 -6.95 -11.83 -13.04
C PRO A 83 -6.54 -11.19 -11.70
N HIS A 84 -5.29 -11.38 -11.28
CA HIS A 84 -4.74 -10.83 -10.03
C HIS A 84 -3.89 -9.58 -10.23
N VAL A 85 -3.69 -9.15 -11.50
CA VAL A 85 -2.87 -8.00 -11.84
C VAL A 85 -3.73 -6.84 -12.32
N ALA A 86 -3.67 -5.72 -11.62
CA ALA A 86 -4.28 -4.47 -12.03
C ALA A 86 -3.22 -3.51 -12.61
N GLN A 87 -3.67 -2.57 -13.46
CA GLN A 87 -2.82 -1.47 -13.94
C GLN A 87 -3.14 -0.18 -13.19
N VAL A 88 -2.12 0.42 -12.59
CA VAL A 88 -2.16 1.81 -12.16
C VAL A 88 -1.57 2.63 -13.30
N ARG A 89 -2.46 3.21 -14.11
CA ARG A 89 -2.11 3.87 -15.38
C ARG A 89 -2.56 5.32 -15.37
N ARG A 90 -1.73 6.19 -15.94
CA ARG A 90 -2.05 7.55 -16.32
C ARG A 90 -1.41 7.85 -17.67
N ASP A 91 -2.19 8.27 -18.64
CA ASP A 91 -1.69 8.68 -19.94
C ASP A 91 -1.15 10.14 -19.88
N ALA A 92 -0.29 10.51 -20.80
CA ALA A 92 0.40 11.79 -20.78
C ALA A 92 -0.56 13.00 -20.91
N ASP A 93 -1.67 12.83 -21.60
CA ASP A 93 -2.69 13.84 -21.84
C ASP A 93 -3.82 13.85 -20.78
N GLU A 94 -3.82 12.90 -19.85
CA GLU A 94 -4.81 12.82 -18.77
C GLU A 94 -4.75 14.05 -17.85
N LYS A 95 -5.94 14.65 -17.56
CA LYS A 95 -6.10 15.85 -16.73
C LYS A 95 -6.82 15.60 -15.41
N THR A 96 -7.16 14.35 -15.10
CA THR A 96 -7.82 14.01 -13.84
C THR A 96 -6.89 14.25 -12.64
N GLU A 97 -7.46 14.32 -11.44
CA GLU A 97 -6.69 14.35 -10.21
C GLU A 97 -5.82 13.09 -10.08
N ILE A 98 -4.70 13.22 -9.37
CA ILE A 98 -3.80 12.09 -9.13
C ILE A 98 -4.54 10.97 -8.39
N PHE A 99 -4.40 9.75 -8.89
CA PHE A 99 -4.96 8.57 -8.23
C PHE A 99 -4.22 8.30 -6.92
N ALA A 100 -4.97 7.96 -5.85
CA ALA A 100 -4.43 7.55 -4.54
C ALA A 100 -3.54 8.60 -3.84
N GLU A 101 -3.78 9.92 -4.03
CA GLU A 101 -3.05 10.99 -3.34
C GLU A 101 -3.42 11.14 -1.86
N SER A 102 -4.57 10.63 -1.43
CA SER A 102 -4.96 10.59 -0.02
C SER A 102 -4.26 9.46 0.71
N TRP A 103 -3.75 9.71 1.91
CA TRP A 103 -3.16 8.67 2.76
C TRP A 103 -4.13 7.52 3.01
N HIS A 104 -3.68 6.28 2.75
CA HIS A 104 -4.48 5.08 2.96
C HIS A 104 -3.62 3.84 3.19
N SER A 105 -4.21 2.81 3.79
CA SER A 105 -3.76 1.42 3.71
C SER A 105 -4.69 0.70 2.75
N ASP A 106 -4.14 -0.08 1.82
CA ASP A 106 -4.94 -0.72 0.78
C ASP A 106 -6.07 -1.56 1.34
N TRP A 107 -7.25 -1.34 0.79
CA TRP A 107 -8.47 -2.12 1.02
C TRP A 107 -8.80 -2.40 2.50
N SER A 108 -8.45 -1.48 3.40
CA SER A 108 -8.71 -1.62 4.84
C SER A 108 -10.20 -1.75 5.20
N PHE A 109 -11.08 -1.50 4.24
CA PHE A 109 -12.53 -1.71 4.34
C PHE A 109 -12.97 -3.16 4.02
N LEU A 110 -12.07 -4.05 3.62
CA LEU A 110 -12.38 -5.47 3.45
C LEU A 110 -12.39 -6.18 4.81
N PRO A 111 -13.17 -7.27 4.97
CA PRO A 111 -13.11 -8.12 6.16
C PRO A 111 -11.70 -8.68 6.42
N SER A 112 -10.96 -8.99 5.35
CA SER A 112 -9.56 -9.41 5.37
C SER A 112 -8.76 -8.50 4.45
N PRO A 113 -8.22 -7.38 4.96
CA PRO A 113 -7.35 -6.50 4.17
C PRO A 113 -6.07 -7.22 3.71
N PRO A 114 -5.50 -6.87 2.54
CA PRO A 114 -4.26 -7.47 2.08
C PRO A 114 -3.10 -7.16 3.04
N GLN A 115 -2.26 -8.18 3.29
CA GLN A 115 -1.03 -7.97 4.07
C GLN A 115 0.00 -7.13 3.31
N ALA A 116 0.11 -7.34 2.00
CA ALA A 116 1.07 -6.64 1.16
C ALA A 116 0.46 -6.17 -0.15
N THR A 117 1.05 -5.13 -0.70
CA THR A 117 0.86 -4.72 -2.09
C THR A 117 2.23 -4.66 -2.77
N LEU A 118 2.27 -5.12 -4.00
CA LEU A 118 3.41 -5.05 -4.90
C LEU A 118 3.06 -4.14 -6.07
N LEU A 119 3.97 -3.21 -6.40
CA LEU A 119 3.89 -2.40 -7.62
C LEU A 119 5.17 -2.57 -8.43
N TYR A 120 5.04 -2.87 -9.72
CA TYR A 120 6.16 -2.95 -10.65
C TYR A 120 6.09 -1.79 -11.65
N GLY A 121 7.16 -1.03 -11.77
CA GLY A 121 7.26 0.18 -12.59
C GLY A 121 7.60 -0.10 -14.05
N ASN A 122 6.61 -0.23 -14.93
CA ASN A 122 6.78 -0.46 -16.36
C ASN A 122 7.13 0.83 -17.12
N VAL A 123 6.38 1.91 -16.85
CA VAL A 123 6.64 3.24 -17.40
C VAL A 123 6.67 4.23 -16.27
N ILE A 124 7.81 4.85 -16.05
CA ILE A 124 8.03 5.81 -14.97
C ILE A 124 8.38 7.16 -15.59
N PRO A 125 7.70 8.24 -15.19
CA PRO A 125 8.01 9.59 -15.66
C PRO A 125 9.40 10.02 -15.20
N PRO A 126 10.08 10.93 -15.94
CA PRO A 126 11.43 11.37 -15.60
C PRO A 126 11.50 12.21 -14.32
N LEU A 127 10.35 12.70 -13.85
CA LEU A 127 10.22 13.52 -12.63
C LEU A 127 8.85 13.31 -12.00
N GLY A 128 8.74 13.54 -10.70
CA GLY A 128 7.48 13.39 -9.95
C GLY A 128 7.01 11.95 -9.81
N GLY A 129 5.76 11.76 -9.43
CA GLY A 129 5.13 10.44 -9.28
C GLY A 129 5.70 9.61 -8.13
N ASP A 130 6.36 10.24 -7.14
CA ASP A 130 6.87 9.55 -5.96
C ASP A 130 5.74 8.93 -5.14
N THR A 131 6.06 7.94 -4.33
CA THR A 131 5.14 7.38 -3.34
C THR A 131 5.65 7.69 -1.94
N LEU A 132 4.77 8.23 -1.10
CA LEU A 132 5.05 8.48 0.31
C LEU A 132 4.56 7.30 1.13
N PHE A 133 5.34 6.88 2.13
CA PHE A 133 5.00 5.86 3.11
C PHE A 133 5.14 6.43 4.50
N ALA A 134 4.15 6.27 5.37
CA ALA A 134 4.24 6.69 6.76
C ALA A 134 4.19 5.47 7.69
N ASN A 135 5.22 5.35 8.54
CA ASN A 135 5.39 4.25 9.49
C ASN A 135 4.38 4.35 10.64
N GLN A 136 3.36 3.51 10.62
CA GLN A 136 2.26 3.57 11.57
C GLN A 136 2.60 2.94 12.93
N THR A 137 3.65 2.12 13.02
CA THR A 137 4.13 1.67 14.33
C THR A 137 4.83 2.81 15.08
N MET A 138 5.63 3.63 14.39
CA MET A 138 6.22 4.84 14.99
C MET A 138 5.15 5.89 15.33
N ALA A 139 4.14 6.05 14.47
CA ALA A 139 3.02 6.95 14.74
C ALA A 139 2.25 6.53 16.00
N TRP A 140 2.01 5.22 16.19
CA TRP A 140 1.43 4.68 17.42
C TRP A 140 2.34 4.90 18.63
N ASP A 141 3.62 4.57 18.52
CA ASP A 141 4.58 4.67 19.62
C ASP A 141 4.69 6.12 20.15
N ALA A 142 4.57 7.10 19.25
CA ALA A 142 4.61 8.54 19.56
C ALA A 142 3.31 9.13 20.14
N LEU A 143 2.23 8.35 20.23
CA LEU A 143 1.00 8.80 20.89
C LEU A 143 1.22 8.92 22.41
N PRO A 144 0.64 9.94 23.08
CA PRO A 144 0.61 10.00 24.54
C PRO A 144 -0.13 8.79 25.14
N ASP A 145 0.29 8.36 26.34
CA ASP A 145 -0.33 7.20 27.00
C ASP A 145 -1.85 7.31 27.21
N PRO A 146 -2.43 8.49 27.55
CA PRO A 146 -3.88 8.63 27.60
C PRO A 146 -4.57 8.37 26.24
N ALA A 147 -3.96 8.78 25.12
CA ALA A 147 -4.48 8.52 23.79
C ALA A 147 -4.40 7.02 23.44
N LYS A 148 -3.27 6.37 23.77
CA LYS A 148 -3.14 4.91 23.59
C LYS A 148 -4.17 4.14 24.42
N ALA A 149 -4.40 4.55 25.66
CA ALA A 149 -5.41 3.94 26.54
C ALA A 149 -6.83 4.07 25.95
N LEU A 150 -7.17 5.26 25.44
CA LEU A 150 -8.46 5.52 24.77
C LEU A 150 -8.65 4.64 23.51
N LEU A 151 -7.59 4.49 22.69
CA LEU A 151 -7.68 3.89 21.36
C LEU A 151 -7.50 2.36 21.37
N ARG A 152 -6.86 1.80 22.38
CA ARG A 152 -6.42 0.38 22.42
C ARG A 152 -7.51 -0.63 22.08
N ASN A 153 -8.73 -0.39 22.55
CA ASN A 153 -9.87 -1.29 22.36
C ASN A 153 -10.96 -0.67 21.44
N ARG A 154 -10.65 0.42 20.74
CA ARG A 154 -11.60 1.06 19.83
C ARG A 154 -11.46 0.48 18.41
N MET A 155 -12.60 0.40 17.74
CA MET A 155 -12.72 -0.02 16.36
C MET A 155 -12.96 1.19 15.47
N GLY A 156 -12.19 1.33 14.41
CA GLY A 156 -12.46 2.28 13.33
C GLY A 156 -13.50 1.70 12.37
N ILE A 157 -14.41 2.53 11.91
CA ILE A 157 -15.37 2.18 10.86
C ILE A 157 -14.73 2.52 9.52
N HIS A 158 -14.44 1.51 8.70
CA HIS A 158 -13.82 1.67 7.39
C HIS A 158 -14.84 1.43 6.27
N SER A 159 -14.76 2.22 5.20
CA SER A 159 -15.63 2.12 4.04
C SER A 159 -14.93 2.62 2.78
N ALA A 160 -15.27 2.03 1.64
CA ALA A 160 -14.81 2.46 0.33
C ALA A 160 -15.57 3.69 -0.22
N ARG A 161 -16.64 4.14 0.46
CA ARG A 161 -17.64 5.09 -0.07
C ARG A 161 -17.06 6.40 -0.58
N ARG A 162 -16.01 6.94 0.07
CA ARG A 162 -15.39 8.21 -0.34
C ARG A 162 -14.72 8.12 -1.71
N GLY A 163 -14.19 6.95 -2.05
CA GLY A 163 -13.52 6.70 -3.32
C GLY A 163 -14.43 6.09 -4.38
N TYR A 164 -15.12 5.01 -4.04
CA TYR A 164 -15.67 4.06 -5.01
C TYR A 164 -17.19 3.93 -4.99
N SER A 165 -17.93 4.77 -4.24
CA SER A 165 -19.39 4.87 -4.42
C SER A 165 -19.70 5.67 -5.71
N PRO A 166 -20.94 5.60 -6.24
CA PRO A 166 -21.36 6.42 -7.39
C PRO A 166 -21.06 7.90 -7.20
N GLN A 167 -21.19 8.45 -5.99
CA GLN A 167 -20.90 9.84 -5.64
C GLN A 167 -19.46 10.06 -5.15
N GLY A 168 -18.67 9.01 -5.05
CA GLY A 168 -17.27 9.05 -4.58
C GLY A 168 -16.32 9.68 -5.58
N LYS A 169 -15.07 9.90 -5.16
CA LYS A 169 -14.02 10.54 -5.96
C LYS A 169 -13.83 9.88 -7.35
N TYR A 170 -13.94 8.56 -7.41
CA TYR A 170 -13.77 7.74 -8.63
C TYR A 170 -15.11 7.19 -9.13
N GLY A 171 -16.22 7.86 -8.83
CA GLY A 171 -17.58 7.50 -9.22
C GLY A 171 -18.01 8.10 -10.55
N GLU A 172 -19.31 8.35 -10.68
CA GLU A 172 -19.96 8.80 -11.93
C GLU A 172 -19.36 10.06 -12.55
N LYS A 173 -18.73 10.93 -11.77
CA LYS A 173 -18.16 12.20 -12.23
C LYS A 173 -16.68 12.11 -12.60
N ASP A 174 -16.01 10.99 -12.39
CA ASP A 174 -14.59 10.79 -12.71
C ASP A 174 -14.44 10.36 -14.18
N HIS A 175 -14.43 11.32 -15.09
CA HIS A 175 -14.33 11.08 -16.52
C HIS A 175 -12.90 11.37 -17.03
N GLY A 176 -12.47 10.61 -18.03
CA GLY A 176 -11.17 10.83 -18.70
C GLY A 176 -9.97 10.21 -17.98
N ARG A 177 -10.20 9.34 -17.01
CA ARG A 177 -9.16 8.57 -16.36
C ARG A 177 -8.72 7.40 -17.22
N SER A 178 -7.40 7.23 -17.38
CA SER A 178 -6.81 6.12 -18.15
C SER A 178 -6.85 4.78 -17.40
N MET A 179 -6.89 4.84 -16.06
CA MET A 179 -7.00 3.65 -15.20
C MET A 179 -8.43 3.10 -15.19
N ALA A 180 -8.58 1.79 -15.36
CA ALA A 180 -9.87 1.11 -15.28
C ALA A 180 -10.33 0.97 -13.82
N ILE A 181 -11.09 1.96 -13.33
CA ILE A 181 -11.72 1.94 -12.01
C ILE A 181 -13.22 1.64 -12.15
N ARG A 182 -13.73 0.81 -11.24
CA ARG A 182 -15.16 0.50 -11.11
C ARG A 182 -15.68 1.18 -9.85
N TYR A 183 -16.90 1.66 -9.89
CA TYR A 183 -17.63 2.14 -8.73
C TYR A 183 -18.92 1.34 -8.54
N SER A 184 -19.44 1.29 -7.33
CA SER A 184 -20.66 0.55 -7.05
C SER A 184 -21.25 0.95 -5.68
N ASP A 185 -22.55 0.72 -5.50
CA ASP A 185 -23.23 0.90 -4.20
C ASP A 185 -22.65 0.00 -3.09
N SER A 186 -21.99 -1.12 -3.45
CA SER A 186 -21.29 -1.96 -2.48
C SER A 186 -20.18 -1.22 -1.71
N ALA A 187 -19.67 -0.11 -2.25
CA ALA A 187 -18.70 0.77 -1.58
C ALA A 187 -19.26 1.45 -0.33
N MET A 188 -20.59 1.50 -0.18
CA MET A 188 -21.26 2.03 1.02
C MET A 188 -21.13 1.10 2.23
N ALA A 189 -20.82 -0.17 2.02
CA ALA A 189 -20.59 -1.12 3.11
C ALA A 189 -19.50 -0.64 4.07
N THR A 190 -19.62 -1.05 5.33
CA THR A 190 -18.67 -0.72 6.39
C THR A 190 -18.05 -1.97 6.98
N GLN A 191 -16.80 -1.84 7.44
CA GLN A 191 -16.06 -2.88 8.13
C GLN A 191 -15.41 -2.28 9.38
N LEU A 192 -15.51 -2.98 10.50
CA LEU A 192 -14.80 -2.61 11.72
C LEU A 192 -13.36 -3.14 11.68
N GLN A 193 -12.40 -2.26 11.96
CA GLN A 193 -10.98 -2.60 12.07
C GLN A 193 -10.42 -2.05 13.38
N PRO A 194 -9.51 -2.74 14.07
CA PRO A 194 -8.91 -2.23 15.29
C PRO A 194 -8.07 -0.98 14.99
N ILE A 195 -8.30 0.12 15.72
CA ILE A 195 -7.47 1.33 15.60
C ILE A 195 -6.03 1.04 16.05
N ALA A 196 -5.87 0.28 17.13
CA ALA A 196 -4.59 -0.24 17.61
C ALA A 196 -4.39 -1.66 17.05
N ARG A 197 -3.94 -1.78 15.80
CA ARG A 197 -3.72 -3.08 15.15
C ARG A 197 -2.40 -3.69 15.57
N VAL A 198 -2.45 -4.84 16.24
CA VAL A 198 -1.25 -5.63 16.52
C VAL A 198 -0.85 -6.40 15.27
N HIS A 199 0.39 -6.21 14.83
CA HIS A 199 0.94 -6.90 13.67
C HIS A 199 1.18 -8.39 14.00
N PRO A 200 0.60 -9.34 13.24
CA PRO A 200 0.56 -10.75 13.64
C PRO A 200 1.95 -11.43 13.69
N GLU A 201 2.94 -10.91 12.95
CA GLU A 201 4.27 -11.53 12.89
C GLU A 201 5.32 -10.79 13.73
N THR A 202 5.19 -9.48 13.92
CA THR A 202 6.17 -8.69 14.70
C THR A 202 5.73 -8.38 16.11
N GLY A 203 4.44 -8.55 16.43
CA GLY A 203 3.84 -8.18 17.71
C GLY A 203 3.76 -6.66 17.96
N ARG A 204 4.28 -5.83 17.05
CA ARG A 204 4.23 -4.36 17.19
C ARG A 204 2.83 -3.84 16.90
N THR A 205 2.42 -2.83 17.65
CA THR A 205 1.13 -2.15 17.41
C THR A 205 1.32 -1.03 16.38
N ALA A 206 0.40 -0.94 15.43
CA ALA A 206 0.32 0.15 14.44
C ALA A 206 -0.98 0.94 14.63
N LEU A 207 -0.93 2.24 14.34
CA LEU A 207 -2.11 3.10 14.24
C LEU A 207 -2.82 2.80 12.91
N TYR A 208 -3.95 2.06 12.97
CA TYR A 208 -4.62 1.56 11.77
C TYR A 208 -5.88 2.36 11.42
N VAL A 209 -5.67 3.61 11.03
CA VAL A 209 -6.67 4.53 10.51
C VAL A 209 -6.14 5.27 9.29
N SER A 210 -7.00 5.75 8.41
CA SER A 210 -6.58 6.55 7.26
C SER A 210 -7.68 7.47 6.75
N PRO A 211 -7.36 8.68 6.26
CA PRO A 211 -8.36 9.58 5.68
C PRO A 211 -9.04 8.98 4.44
N GLY A 212 -8.37 8.07 3.73
CA GLY A 212 -8.94 7.41 2.55
C GLY A 212 -10.15 6.53 2.86
N TYR A 213 -10.11 5.81 3.99
CA TYR A 213 -11.12 4.78 4.26
C TYR A 213 -11.76 4.84 5.64
N THR A 214 -11.13 5.44 6.67
CA THR A 214 -11.73 5.50 8.01
C THR A 214 -12.73 6.65 8.10
N ILE A 215 -13.99 6.34 8.39
CA ILE A 215 -15.10 7.27 8.33
C ILE A 215 -15.75 7.57 9.68
N GLY A 216 -15.39 6.80 10.73
CA GLY A 216 -15.93 6.94 12.08
C GLY A 216 -15.21 6.03 13.05
N ILE A 217 -15.62 6.09 14.30
CA ILE A 217 -15.17 5.21 15.41
C ILE A 217 -16.42 4.59 16.04
N ASP A 218 -16.41 3.25 16.13
CA ASP A 218 -17.55 2.49 16.67
C ASP A 218 -17.87 2.91 18.11
N GLY A 219 -19.17 3.14 18.37
CA GLY A 219 -19.68 3.56 19.68
C GLY A 219 -19.28 4.98 20.11
N MET A 220 -18.81 5.83 19.17
CA MET A 220 -18.49 7.25 19.44
C MET A 220 -19.42 8.18 18.63
N PRO A 221 -19.94 9.29 19.21
CA PRO A 221 -20.66 10.30 18.46
C PRO A 221 -19.89 10.79 17.24
N GLU A 222 -20.59 11.13 16.16
CA GLU A 222 -19.98 11.43 14.86
C GLU A 222 -19.03 12.63 14.93
N ASP A 223 -19.40 13.69 15.62
CA ASP A 223 -18.60 14.91 15.80
C ASP A 223 -17.34 14.65 16.61
N GLU A 224 -17.43 13.87 17.69
CA GLU A 224 -16.27 13.46 18.51
C GLU A 224 -15.34 12.55 17.71
N ALA A 225 -15.89 11.57 16.99
CA ALA A 225 -15.12 10.67 16.14
C ALA A 225 -14.39 11.44 15.02
N ALA A 226 -15.09 12.40 14.38
CA ALA A 226 -14.52 13.23 13.31
C ALA A 226 -13.35 14.09 13.85
N ALA A 227 -13.51 14.73 15.01
CA ALA A 227 -12.46 15.53 15.64
C ALA A 227 -11.24 14.68 16.02
N LEU A 228 -11.45 13.51 16.63
CA LEU A 228 -10.38 12.59 17.00
C LEU A 228 -9.66 12.03 15.77
N LEU A 229 -10.38 11.60 14.75
CA LEU A 229 -9.80 11.10 13.51
C LEU A 229 -8.98 12.17 12.79
N ALA A 230 -9.47 13.42 12.73
CA ALA A 230 -8.72 14.52 12.14
C ALA A 230 -7.37 14.75 12.84
N GLU A 231 -7.32 14.63 14.17
CA GLU A 231 -6.09 14.70 14.94
C GLU A 231 -5.15 13.52 14.64
N LEU A 232 -5.70 12.28 14.59
CA LEU A 232 -4.92 11.09 14.27
C LEU A 232 -4.34 11.16 12.85
N PHE A 233 -5.13 11.64 11.87
CA PHE A 233 -4.68 11.81 10.48
C PHE A 233 -3.55 12.84 10.35
N ARG A 234 -3.58 13.92 11.13
CA ARG A 234 -2.46 14.88 11.18
C ARG A 234 -1.21 14.27 11.79
N ARG A 235 -1.36 13.45 12.84
CA ARG A 235 -0.24 12.84 13.56
C ARG A 235 0.42 11.73 12.76
N GLN A 236 -0.35 10.88 12.10
CA GLN A 236 0.16 9.68 11.41
C GLN A 236 1.12 9.99 10.25
N ALA A 237 1.01 11.17 9.64
CA ALA A 237 1.78 11.58 8.47
C ALA A 237 2.78 12.72 8.78
N LYS A 238 3.22 12.84 10.03
CA LYS A 238 4.29 13.77 10.38
C LYS A 238 5.59 13.45 9.66
N PRO A 239 6.37 14.45 9.26
CA PRO A 239 7.61 14.26 8.49
C PRO A 239 8.55 13.20 9.05
N GLU A 240 8.66 13.11 10.39
CA GLU A 240 9.52 12.14 11.09
C GLU A 240 9.09 10.68 10.89
N PHE A 241 7.86 10.42 10.41
CA PHE A 241 7.35 9.08 10.11
C PHE A 241 7.32 8.77 8.62
N VAL A 242 7.65 9.75 7.76
CA VAL A 242 7.46 9.64 6.31
C VAL A 242 8.75 9.27 5.60
N TYR A 243 8.67 8.24 4.78
CA TYR A 243 9.65 7.87 3.76
C TYR A 243 9.10 8.24 2.39
N ARG A 244 9.84 9.05 1.61
CA ARG A 244 9.55 9.38 0.21
C ARG A 244 10.32 8.44 -0.71
N HIS A 245 9.60 7.61 -1.43
CA HIS A 245 10.18 6.69 -2.42
C HIS A 245 10.15 7.31 -3.82
N ARG A 246 11.31 7.33 -4.48
CA ARG A 246 11.48 7.72 -5.88
C ARG A 246 11.52 6.48 -6.75
N TRP A 247 10.77 6.52 -7.84
CA TRP A 247 10.68 5.42 -8.78
C TRP A 247 11.77 5.46 -9.85
N SER A 248 12.16 4.28 -10.33
CA SER A 248 12.85 4.06 -11.61
C SER A 248 12.14 2.97 -12.40
N GLN A 249 12.31 2.99 -13.73
CA GLN A 249 11.77 1.93 -14.58
C GLN A 249 12.40 0.57 -14.21
N GLY A 250 11.61 -0.50 -14.25
CA GLY A 250 12.06 -1.83 -13.85
C GLY A 250 12.23 -2.01 -12.33
N MET A 251 11.69 -1.09 -11.52
CA MET A 251 11.72 -1.24 -10.06
C MET A 251 10.44 -1.91 -9.57
N LEU A 252 10.60 -2.95 -8.73
CA LEU A 252 9.50 -3.49 -7.93
C LEU A 252 9.54 -2.88 -6.53
N LEU A 253 8.38 -2.45 -6.05
CA LEU A 253 8.17 -1.99 -4.68
C LEU A 253 7.15 -2.90 -3.99
N MET A 254 7.42 -3.29 -2.74
CA MET A 254 6.53 -4.08 -1.89
C MET A 254 6.40 -3.42 -0.53
N TRP A 255 5.18 -3.30 0.00
CA TRP A 255 4.96 -2.74 1.33
C TRP A 255 3.95 -3.51 2.17
N ASP A 256 4.01 -3.30 3.47
CA ASP A 256 3.19 -3.95 4.48
C ASP A 256 1.98 -3.09 4.85
N ASN A 257 0.81 -3.44 4.32
CA ASN A 257 -0.45 -2.72 4.56
C ASN A 257 -0.92 -2.77 6.03
N ARG A 258 -0.34 -3.66 6.83
CA ARG A 258 -0.72 -3.84 8.24
C ARG A 258 -0.11 -2.77 9.14
N CYS A 259 0.95 -2.07 8.66
CA CYS A 259 1.71 -1.13 9.49
C CYS A 259 2.26 0.11 8.76
N VAL A 260 1.88 0.32 7.48
CA VAL A 260 2.12 1.60 6.79
C VAL A 260 0.85 2.13 6.15
N VAL A 261 0.72 3.44 6.07
CA VAL A 261 -0.16 4.12 5.12
C VAL A 261 0.68 4.75 4.04
N HIS A 262 0.12 4.90 2.84
CA HIS A 262 0.83 5.47 1.71
C HIS A 262 -0.03 6.45 0.91
N ALA A 263 0.64 7.28 0.12
CA ALA A 263 0.01 8.26 -0.76
C ALA A 263 0.86 8.48 -2.00
N ALA A 264 0.22 8.58 -3.17
CA ALA A 264 0.89 8.97 -4.40
C ALA A 264 1.10 10.50 -4.46
N THR A 265 2.12 10.93 -5.20
CA THR A 265 2.33 12.35 -5.50
C THR A 265 2.17 12.61 -6.99
N GLY A 266 1.82 13.84 -7.34
CA GLY A 266 1.81 14.35 -8.71
C GLY A 266 3.18 14.83 -9.18
N GLY A 267 3.16 15.88 -10.02
CA GLY A 267 4.36 16.54 -10.53
C GLY A 267 4.94 15.87 -11.78
N TYR A 268 4.12 15.13 -12.53
CA TYR A 268 4.51 14.48 -13.79
C TYR A 268 3.48 14.73 -14.91
N ASP A 269 2.82 15.87 -14.89
CA ASP A 269 1.88 16.26 -15.95
C ASP A 269 2.58 16.26 -17.32
N GLY A 270 1.89 15.75 -18.34
CA GLY A 270 2.46 15.59 -19.68
C GLY A 270 3.31 14.32 -19.87
N HIS A 271 3.44 13.48 -18.85
CA HIS A 271 4.19 12.22 -18.92
C HIS A 271 3.31 11.02 -18.56
N ALA A 272 3.44 9.94 -19.33
CA ALA A 272 2.77 8.69 -19.04
C ALA A 272 3.38 7.98 -17.82
N ARG A 273 2.54 7.24 -17.09
CA ARG A 273 2.95 6.36 -15.99
C ARG A 273 2.17 5.06 -16.03
N LEU A 274 2.85 3.93 -15.93
CA LEU A 274 2.24 2.60 -15.88
C LEU A 274 2.94 1.74 -14.85
N LEU A 275 2.15 1.21 -13.92
CA LEU A 275 2.60 0.24 -12.93
C LEU A 275 1.67 -0.98 -12.96
N HIS A 276 2.24 -2.18 -12.82
CA HIS A 276 1.47 -3.38 -12.54
C HIS A 276 1.35 -3.59 -11.04
N ARG A 277 0.14 -3.88 -10.57
CA ARG A 277 -0.20 -4.00 -9.14
C ARG A 277 -0.73 -5.39 -8.82
N ILE A 278 -0.23 -5.97 -7.75
CA ILE A 278 -0.79 -7.18 -7.12
C ILE A 278 -0.96 -6.93 -5.62
N THR A 279 -2.10 -7.36 -5.07
CA THR A 279 -2.29 -7.48 -3.63
C THR A 279 -2.10 -8.91 -3.16
N VAL A 280 -1.61 -9.08 -1.95
CA VAL A 280 -1.35 -10.38 -1.32
C VAL A 280 -2.16 -10.47 -0.02
N ALA A 281 -3.02 -11.47 0.09
CA ALA A 281 -3.83 -11.72 1.28
C ALA A 281 -2.98 -12.28 2.44
N GLU A 282 -3.44 -12.10 3.68
CA GLU A 282 -2.83 -12.78 4.83
C GLU A 282 -2.97 -14.30 4.68
N ARG A 283 -1.92 -15.02 5.07
CA ARG A 283 -2.03 -16.47 5.20
C ARG A 283 -2.94 -16.76 6.39
N ALA A 284 -3.87 -17.69 6.24
CA ALA A 284 -4.62 -18.19 7.39
C ALA A 284 -3.65 -18.63 8.49
N ALA A 285 -3.94 -18.24 9.73
CA ALA A 285 -3.19 -18.74 10.87
C ALA A 285 -3.29 -20.29 10.87
N ARG A 286 -2.14 -20.96 10.94
CA ARG A 286 -2.07 -22.43 11.05
C ARG A 286 -2.44 -22.88 12.44
#